data_50b069432340692f9bf33a269d1b37f5
#
_entry.id   50b069432340692f9bf33a269d1b37f5
#
_cell.length_a   1.000
_cell.length_b   1.000
_cell.length_c   1.000
_cell.angle_alpha   90.00
_cell.angle_beta   90.00
_cell.angle_gamma   90.00
#
_symmetry.space_group_name_H-M   'P 1'
#
loop_
_entity.id
_entity.type
_entity.pdbx_description
1 polymer ?
#
loop_
_entity_poly.entity_id
_entity_poly.type
_entity_poly.pdbx_seq_one_letter_code
_entity_poly.pdbx_strand_id
1 'polypeptide(L)'
;MSIKVIRANSSHAETIASIGKLSFRDAFGGLFNDKSTLFEYLEYTYSVDKITKSINKENNVFFVAFLENVPVGFAKVKKSSLNEQIKSIAQMELQKLYVLSYYHGSGAGAALMQTVLELARELQPDYVWLDTHTTNTRAIRFYEKNGFMEIDKSLLPLEFPVMAVDVKFYKYVVPVS
;
A
#
# COMPACT_ATOMS: atom_id res chain seq x y z
N MET A 1 14.71 -9.63 -17.44
CA MET A 1 14.80 -9.03 -16.08
C MET A 1 13.98 -9.90 -15.13
N SER A 2 14.59 -10.38 -14.05
CA SER A 2 13.94 -11.27 -13.08
C SER A 2 13.40 -10.46 -11.91
N ILE A 3 12.12 -10.64 -11.60
CA ILE A 3 11.48 -10.06 -10.42
C ILE A 3 11.32 -11.16 -9.38
N LYS A 4 11.72 -10.87 -8.16
CA LYS A 4 11.54 -11.75 -7.00
C LYS A 4 10.77 -10.98 -5.92
N VAL A 5 9.71 -11.58 -5.39
CA VAL A 5 9.01 -11.06 -4.23
C VAL A 5 9.29 -11.96 -3.03
N ILE A 6 9.61 -11.38 -1.90
CA ILE A 6 9.85 -12.10 -0.66
C ILE A 6 8.95 -11.56 0.45
N ARG A 7 8.60 -12.41 1.40
CA ARG A 7 8.00 -11.97 2.66
C ARG A 7 9.07 -11.26 3.50
N ALA A 8 8.77 -10.04 3.92
CA ALA A 8 9.69 -9.22 4.70
C ALA A 8 9.70 -9.62 6.18
N ASN A 9 10.84 -9.40 6.81
CA ASN A 9 11.04 -9.42 8.25
C ASN A 9 11.69 -8.10 8.70
N SER A 10 12.03 -7.98 9.98
CA SER A 10 12.57 -6.74 10.56
C SER A 10 13.88 -6.26 9.90
N SER A 11 14.69 -7.14 9.29
CA SER A 11 15.90 -6.73 8.58
C SER A 11 15.61 -5.91 7.31
N HIS A 12 14.39 -5.93 6.81
CA HIS A 12 13.95 -5.16 5.64
C HIS A 12 13.34 -3.80 5.99
N ALA A 13 13.27 -3.44 7.29
CA ALA A 13 12.57 -2.25 7.74
C ALA A 13 13.14 -0.95 7.15
N GLU A 14 14.46 -0.82 7.07
CA GLU A 14 15.13 0.34 6.47
C GLU A 14 14.83 0.46 4.97
N THR A 15 14.90 -0.66 4.24
CA THR A 15 14.53 -0.73 2.82
C THR A 15 13.08 -0.30 2.59
N ILE A 16 12.15 -0.83 3.37
CA ILE A 16 10.73 -0.49 3.26
C ILE A 16 10.48 0.98 3.62
N ALA A 17 11.14 1.50 4.67
CA ALA A 17 11.07 2.90 5.06
C ALA A 17 11.53 3.84 3.93
N SER A 18 12.66 3.52 3.31
CA SER A 18 13.23 4.29 2.20
C SER A 18 12.33 4.29 0.97
N ILE A 19 11.84 3.11 0.55
CA ILE A 19 10.90 3.00 -0.57
C ILE A 19 9.61 3.75 -0.26
N GLY A 20 9.09 3.64 0.97
CA GLY A 20 7.87 4.32 1.40
C GLY A 20 7.98 5.83 1.33
N LYS A 21 9.06 6.41 1.87
CA LYS A 21 9.34 7.85 1.82
C LYS A 21 9.40 8.36 0.38
N LEU A 22 10.19 7.70 -0.46
CA LEU A 22 10.37 8.11 -1.87
C LEU A 22 9.08 7.99 -2.66
N SER A 23 8.42 6.84 -2.61
CA SER A 23 7.19 6.60 -3.37
C SER A 23 6.04 7.50 -2.94
N PHE A 24 5.89 7.75 -1.62
CA PHE A 24 4.86 8.64 -1.11
C PHE A 24 5.13 10.09 -1.54
N ARG A 25 6.38 10.55 -1.40
CA ARG A 25 6.77 11.90 -1.85
C ARG A 25 6.49 12.10 -3.34
N ASP A 26 6.84 11.12 -4.18
CA ASP A 26 6.65 11.21 -5.63
C ASP A 26 5.16 11.22 -6.01
N ALA A 27 4.33 10.47 -5.28
CA ALA A 27 2.90 10.39 -5.57
C ALA A 27 2.08 11.54 -4.99
N PHE A 28 2.43 12.03 -3.80
CA PHE A 28 1.56 12.90 -2.99
C PHE A 28 2.25 14.17 -2.47
N GLY A 29 3.56 14.32 -2.67
CA GLY A 29 4.30 15.47 -2.15
C GLY A 29 3.76 16.81 -2.61
N GLY A 30 3.22 16.89 -3.83
CA GLY A 30 2.58 18.10 -4.37
C GLY A 30 1.24 18.49 -3.71
N LEU A 31 0.67 17.61 -2.87
CA LEU A 31 -0.56 17.90 -2.13
C LEU A 31 -0.31 18.58 -0.77
N PHE A 32 0.94 18.64 -0.33
CA PHE A 32 1.31 19.28 0.92
C PHE A 32 1.48 20.79 0.73
N ASN A 33 1.06 21.57 1.74
CA ASN A 33 1.15 23.01 1.74
C ASN A 33 2.59 23.51 1.72
N ASP A 34 3.48 22.78 2.39
CA ASP A 34 4.88 23.11 2.47
C ASP A 34 5.77 21.86 2.61
N LYS A 35 7.06 22.05 2.30
CA LYS A 35 8.04 20.95 2.32
C LYS A 35 8.40 20.47 3.72
N SER A 36 8.36 21.35 4.72
CA SER A 36 8.67 20.97 6.12
C SER A 36 7.66 19.98 6.63
N THR A 37 6.39 20.28 6.41
CA THR A 37 5.27 19.43 6.81
C THR A 37 5.30 18.06 6.09
N LEU A 38 5.61 18.06 4.79
CA LEU A 38 5.83 16.81 4.06
C LEU A 38 6.97 15.99 4.69
N PHE A 39 8.09 16.64 5.00
CA PHE A 39 9.24 15.98 5.61
C PHE A 39 8.88 15.37 6.97
N GLU A 40 8.23 16.12 7.85
CA GLU A 40 7.78 15.62 9.15
C GLU A 40 6.83 14.43 9.03
N TYR A 41 5.87 14.50 8.09
CA TYR A 41 4.98 13.39 7.80
C TYR A 41 5.72 12.13 7.34
N LEU A 42 6.70 12.28 6.43
CA LEU A 42 7.50 11.16 5.93
C LEU A 42 8.34 10.53 7.04
N GLU A 43 9.00 11.36 7.87
CA GLU A 43 9.82 10.87 8.99
C GLU A 43 8.96 10.17 10.04
N TYR A 44 7.78 10.68 10.33
CA TYR A 44 6.84 10.03 11.26
C TYR A 44 6.28 8.72 10.67
N THR A 45 5.77 8.76 9.43
CA THR A 45 5.01 7.63 8.85
C THR A 45 5.92 6.48 8.44
N TYR A 46 7.11 6.79 7.94
CA TYR A 46 8.08 5.82 7.42
C TYR A 46 9.38 5.79 8.24
N SER A 47 9.32 6.03 9.55
CA SER A 47 10.48 5.78 10.41
C SER A 47 10.79 4.28 10.47
N VAL A 48 12.07 3.93 10.54
CA VAL A 48 12.53 2.52 10.63
C VAL A 48 11.91 1.84 11.85
N ASP A 49 11.85 2.53 13.00
CA ASP A 49 11.25 2.02 14.24
C ASP A 49 9.76 1.67 14.05
N LYS A 50 8.98 2.57 13.45
CA LYS A 50 7.55 2.35 13.17
C LYS A 50 7.33 1.19 12.20
N ILE A 51 8.15 1.09 11.15
CA ILE A 51 8.09 -0.01 10.18
C ILE A 51 8.45 -1.33 10.87
N THR A 52 9.53 -1.37 11.65
CA THR A 52 9.95 -2.56 12.41
C THR A 52 8.83 -3.04 13.35
N LYS A 53 8.26 -2.14 14.14
CA LYS A 53 7.12 -2.45 15.01
C LYS A 53 5.92 -2.97 14.21
N SER A 54 5.68 -2.40 13.03
CA SER A 54 4.57 -2.81 12.16
C SER A 54 4.79 -4.20 11.55
N ILE A 55 6.01 -4.53 11.13
CA ILE A 55 6.37 -5.85 10.59
C ILE A 55 6.15 -6.94 11.63
N ASN A 56 6.46 -6.65 12.90
CA ASN A 56 6.36 -7.60 14.01
C ASN A 56 4.92 -7.81 14.54
N LYS A 57 3.94 -7.05 14.05
CA LYS A 57 2.52 -7.28 14.39
C LYS A 57 2.00 -8.52 13.67
N GLU A 58 1.45 -9.46 14.41
CA GLU A 58 0.92 -10.72 13.87
C GLU A 58 -0.08 -10.53 12.73
N ASN A 59 -0.93 -9.50 12.82
CA ASN A 59 -1.94 -9.18 11.80
C ASN A 59 -1.35 -8.59 10.51
N ASN A 60 -0.09 -8.17 10.51
CA ASN A 60 0.54 -7.54 9.36
C ASN A 60 1.43 -8.52 8.58
N VAL A 61 1.38 -8.40 7.27
CA VAL A 61 2.32 -9.06 6.36
C VAL A 61 2.91 -8.02 5.43
N PHE A 62 4.21 -8.05 5.27
CA PHE A 62 4.92 -7.21 4.33
C PHE A 62 5.62 -8.07 3.28
N PHE A 63 5.62 -7.58 2.04
CA PHE A 63 6.36 -8.15 0.93
C PHE A 63 7.28 -7.09 0.32
N VAL A 64 8.47 -7.50 -0.10
CA VAL A 64 9.41 -6.64 -0.84
C VAL A 64 9.67 -7.25 -2.20
N ALA A 65 9.54 -6.43 -3.24
CA ALA A 65 9.88 -6.80 -4.61
C ALA A 65 11.29 -6.36 -4.95
N PHE A 66 12.06 -7.27 -5.50
CA PHE A 66 13.40 -7.05 -6.03
C PHE A 66 13.40 -7.22 -7.54
N LEU A 67 14.02 -6.30 -8.24
CA LEU A 67 14.37 -6.42 -9.65
C LEU A 67 15.89 -6.61 -9.73
N GLU A 68 16.33 -7.79 -10.17
CA GLU A 68 17.76 -8.14 -10.26
C GLU A 68 18.55 -7.79 -8.99
N ASN A 69 18.02 -8.20 -7.82
CA ASN A 69 18.55 -7.95 -6.48
C ASN A 69 18.44 -6.50 -5.96
N VAL A 70 17.90 -5.56 -6.73
CA VAL A 70 17.61 -4.20 -6.27
C VAL A 70 16.19 -4.14 -5.68
N PRO A 71 15.98 -3.71 -4.43
CA PRO A 71 14.65 -3.57 -3.87
C PRO A 71 13.95 -2.37 -4.51
N VAL A 72 12.80 -2.59 -5.16
CA VAL A 72 12.13 -1.60 -5.99
C VAL A 72 10.71 -1.28 -5.55
N GLY A 73 10.13 -2.07 -4.63
CA GLY A 73 8.76 -1.86 -4.17
C GLY A 73 8.44 -2.71 -2.96
N PHE A 74 7.31 -2.40 -2.31
CA PHE A 74 6.79 -3.21 -1.23
C PHE A 74 5.26 -3.17 -1.18
N ALA A 75 4.67 -4.20 -0.55
CA ALA A 75 3.27 -4.22 -0.17
C ALA A 75 3.13 -4.47 1.33
N LYS A 76 2.09 -3.88 1.94
CA LYS A 76 1.66 -4.13 3.31
C LYS A 76 0.22 -4.61 3.30
N VAL A 77 -0.03 -5.72 3.95
CA VAL A 77 -1.34 -6.34 4.11
C VAL A 77 -1.67 -6.42 5.60
N LYS A 78 -2.93 -6.17 5.96
CA LYS A 78 -3.51 -6.60 7.23
C LYS A 78 -4.39 -7.82 6.97
N LYS A 79 -4.08 -8.94 7.62
CA LYS A 79 -4.79 -10.21 7.43
C LYS A 79 -6.27 -10.13 7.84
N SER A 80 -6.58 -9.28 8.83
CA SER A 80 -7.94 -8.98 9.26
C SER A 80 -8.04 -7.46 9.48
N SER A 81 -8.93 -6.81 8.73
CA SER A 81 -9.21 -5.38 8.84
C SER A 81 -10.60 -5.12 8.28
N LEU A 82 -11.49 -4.64 9.15
CA LEU A 82 -12.89 -4.44 8.79
C LEU A 82 -13.11 -3.09 8.09
N ASN A 83 -13.89 -3.14 7.02
CA ASN A 83 -14.50 -1.99 6.36
C ASN A 83 -16.02 -2.14 6.47
N GLU A 84 -16.67 -1.19 7.13
CA GLU A 84 -18.11 -1.24 7.45
C GLU A 84 -19.02 -1.26 6.21
N GLN A 85 -18.50 -0.87 5.06
CA GLN A 85 -19.25 -0.87 3.79
C GLN A 85 -19.28 -2.27 3.12
N ILE A 86 -18.49 -3.20 3.62
CA ILE A 86 -18.45 -4.58 3.13
C ILE A 86 -19.26 -5.47 4.07
N LYS A 87 -20.30 -6.12 3.56
CA LYS A 87 -21.19 -6.99 4.34
C LYS A 87 -20.57 -8.36 4.66
N SER A 88 -19.35 -8.39 5.10
CA SER A 88 -18.66 -9.59 5.56
C SER A 88 -17.70 -9.23 6.68
N ILE A 89 -17.46 -10.14 7.60
CA ILE A 89 -16.44 -9.99 8.64
C ILE A 89 -15.09 -10.60 8.24
N ALA A 90 -15.06 -11.43 7.20
CA ALA A 90 -13.86 -12.05 6.67
C ALA A 90 -13.23 -11.14 5.61
N GLN A 91 -12.48 -10.14 6.06
CA GLN A 91 -11.90 -9.12 5.20
C GLN A 91 -10.39 -8.99 5.42
N MET A 92 -9.67 -8.78 4.34
CA MET A 92 -8.24 -8.47 4.30
C MET A 92 -8.03 -7.08 3.68
N GLU A 93 -7.11 -6.29 4.21
CA GLU A 93 -6.77 -4.97 3.68
C GLU A 93 -5.41 -4.98 2.98
N LEU A 94 -5.36 -4.56 1.72
CA LEU A 94 -4.13 -4.15 1.07
C LEU A 94 -3.85 -2.69 1.46
N GLN A 95 -3.12 -2.48 2.55
CA GLN A 95 -2.94 -1.15 3.13
C GLN A 95 -1.94 -0.28 2.36
N LYS A 96 -0.90 -0.88 1.76
CA LYS A 96 0.10 -0.18 0.95
C LYS A 96 0.58 -1.07 -0.18
N LEU A 97 0.74 -0.49 -1.36
CA LEU A 97 1.46 -1.06 -2.48
C LEU A 97 2.21 0.06 -3.18
N TYR A 98 3.51 0.07 -3.01
CA TYR A 98 4.40 1.09 -3.58
C TYR A 98 5.49 0.46 -4.43
N VAL A 99 5.75 1.10 -5.55
CA VAL A 99 6.90 0.82 -6.42
C VAL A 99 7.57 2.16 -6.71
N LEU A 100 8.86 2.23 -6.57
CA LEU A 100 9.64 3.42 -6.92
C LEU A 100 9.32 3.87 -8.34
N SER A 101 9.13 5.17 -8.55
CA SER A 101 8.66 5.76 -9.82
C SER A 101 9.53 5.36 -11.01
N TYR A 102 10.85 5.31 -10.82
CA TYR A 102 11.81 4.88 -11.84
C TYR A 102 11.58 3.45 -12.34
N TYR A 103 11.02 2.58 -11.50
CA TYR A 103 10.76 1.17 -11.83
C TYR A 103 9.30 0.88 -12.19
N HIS A 104 8.53 1.93 -12.44
CA HIS A 104 7.17 1.73 -12.95
C HIS A 104 7.21 1.07 -14.34
N GLY A 105 6.30 0.15 -14.58
CA GLY A 105 6.28 -0.64 -15.84
C GLY A 105 7.22 -1.85 -15.85
N SER A 106 8.05 -2.05 -14.81
CA SER A 106 8.95 -3.21 -14.70
C SER A 106 8.25 -4.54 -14.43
N GLY A 107 6.95 -4.51 -14.05
CA GLY A 107 6.22 -5.69 -13.58
C GLY A 107 6.25 -5.88 -12.06
N ALA A 108 7.05 -5.11 -11.30
CA ALA A 108 7.17 -5.26 -9.84
C ALA A 108 5.82 -5.08 -9.11
N GLY A 109 5.01 -4.11 -9.53
CA GLY A 109 3.67 -3.90 -8.97
C GLY A 109 2.74 -5.10 -9.22
N ALA A 110 2.78 -5.67 -10.42
CA ALA A 110 1.99 -6.86 -10.76
C ALA A 110 2.43 -8.08 -9.93
N ALA A 111 3.74 -8.28 -9.75
CA ALA A 111 4.27 -9.37 -8.93
C ALA A 111 3.86 -9.22 -7.45
N LEU A 112 3.93 -7.99 -6.89
CA LEU A 112 3.44 -7.72 -5.54
C LEU A 112 1.95 -8.00 -5.40
N MET A 113 1.13 -7.53 -6.36
CA MET A 113 -0.32 -7.77 -6.34
C MET A 113 -0.64 -9.25 -6.42
N GLN A 114 0.02 -9.98 -7.31
CA GLN A 114 -0.15 -11.43 -7.43
C GLN A 114 0.16 -12.13 -6.09
N THR A 115 1.28 -11.78 -5.44
CA THR A 115 1.65 -12.34 -4.12
C THR A 115 0.61 -12.01 -3.04
N VAL A 116 0.04 -10.80 -3.06
CA VAL A 116 -1.05 -10.41 -2.14
C VAL A 116 -2.31 -11.25 -2.38
N LEU A 117 -2.69 -11.46 -3.64
CA LEU A 117 -3.86 -12.28 -3.98
C LEU A 117 -3.63 -13.77 -3.70
N GLU A 118 -2.40 -14.27 -3.83
CA GLU A 118 -2.03 -15.62 -3.39
C GLU A 118 -2.19 -15.78 -1.88
N LEU A 119 -1.69 -14.82 -1.08
CA LEU A 119 -1.93 -14.79 0.36
C LEU A 119 -3.43 -14.74 0.70
N ALA A 120 -4.21 -13.97 -0.05
CA ALA A 120 -5.66 -13.95 0.15
C ALA A 120 -6.30 -15.32 -0.11
N ARG A 121 -5.88 -16.05 -1.15
CA ARG A 121 -6.38 -17.41 -1.40
C ARG A 121 -5.99 -18.39 -0.28
N GLU A 122 -4.82 -18.22 0.33
CA GLU A 122 -4.40 -19.04 1.48
C GLU A 122 -5.22 -18.75 2.74
N LEU A 123 -5.53 -17.47 3.00
CA LEU A 123 -6.26 -17.01 4.19
C LEU A 123 -7.78 -17.08 4.04
N GLN A 124 -8.26 -17.15 2.80
CA GLN A 124 -9.69 -17.25 2.43
C GLN A 124 -10.59 -16.15 3.06
N PRO A 125 -10.21 -14.85 3.04
CA PRO A 125 -11.19 -13.81 3.31
C PRO A 125 -12.23 -13.79 2.19
N ASP A 126 -13.43 -13.30 2.47
CA ASP A 126 -14.43 -13.08 1.41
C ASP A 126 -14.01 -11.96 0.46
N TYR A 127 -13.30 -10.96 1.00
CA TYR A 127 -12.89 -9.78 0.24
C TYR A 127 -11.48 -9.30 0.62
N VAL A 128 -10.77 -8.81 -0.39
CA VAL A 128 -9.62 -7.91 -0.19
C VAL A 128 -10.06 -6.49 -0.54
N TRP A 129 -9.85 -5.56 0.36
CA TRP A 129 -10.16 -4.15 0.11
C TRP A 129 -8.94 -3.25 0.24
N LEU A 130 -9.03 -2.07 -0.34
CA LEU A 130 -8.02 -1.03 -0.29
C LEU A 130 -8.64 0.36 -0.39
N ASP A 131 -7.89 1.35 0.09
CA ASP A 131 -8.14 2.76 -0.19
C ASP A 131 -7.09 3.31 -1.14
N THR A 132 -7.49 4.20 -2.06
CA THR A 132 -6.57 4.94 -2.92
C THR A 132 -7.01 6.37 -3.11
N HIS A 133 -6.06 7.30 -3.20
CA HIS A 133 -6.35 8.71 -3.40
C HIS A 133 -7.00 8.94 -4.78
N THR A 134 -8.04 9.77 -4.83
CA THR A 134 -8.84 10.00 -6.07
C THR A 134 -8.03 10.60 -7.22
N THR A 135 -6.94 11.31 -6.92
CA THR A 135 -6.04 11.86 -7.94
C THR A 135 -5.00 10.85 -8.44
N ASN A 136 -4.87 9.70 -7.78
CA ASN A 136 -3.91 8.67 -8.18
C ASN A 136 -4.48 7.79 -9.31
N THR A 137 -4.75 8.40 -10.47
CA THR A 137 -5.38 7.74 -11.62
C THR A 137 -4.61 6.51 -12.10
N ARG A 138 -3.29 6.49 -11.89
CA ARG A 138 -2.45 5.35 -12.22
C ARG A 138 -2.73 4.15 -11.32
N ALA A 139 -2.79 4.36 -10.00
CA ALA A 139 -3.11 3.31 -9.04
C ALA A 139 -4.54 2.81 -9.26
N ILE A 140 -5.50 3.70 -9.51
CA ILE A 140 -6.88 3.35 -9.82
C ILE A 140 -6.94 2.37 -10.99
N ARG A 141 -6.36 2.73 -12.15
CA ARG A 141 -6.32 1.84 -13.33
C ARG A 141 -5.61 0.51 -13.06
N PHE A 142 -4.58 0.53 -12.23
CA PHE A 142 -3.86 -0.68 -11.83
C PHE A 142 -4.76 -1.60 -11.00
N TYR A 143 -5.49 -1.09 -10.03
CA TYR A 143 -6.41 -1.88 -9.20
C TYR A 143 -7.59 -2.41 -10.02
N GLU A 144 -8.21 -1.59 -10.85
CA GLU A 144 -9.29 -2.00 -11.75
C GLU A 144 -8.84 -3.13 -12.70
N LYS A 145 -7.65 -3.03 -13.27
CA LYS A 145 -7.06 -4.08 -14.10
C LYS A 145 -6.86 -5.41 -13.34
N ASN A 146 -6.69 -5.36 -12.02
CA ASN A 146 -6.57 -6.52 -11.15
C ASN A 146 -7.92 -6.98 -10.56
N GLY A 147 -9.05 -6.50 -11.10
CA GLY A 147 -10.39 -6.93 -10.74
C GLY A 147 -11.01 -6.21 -9.54
N PHE A 148 -10.33 -5.21 -8.99
CA PHE A 148 -10.92 -4.40 -7.93
C PHE A 148 -12.02 -3.49 -8.48
N MET A 149 -13.12 -3.39 -7.73
CA MET A 149 -14.26 -2.55 -8.06
C MET A 149 -14.44 -1.47 -7.00
N GLU A 150 -14.74 -0.26 -7.44
CA GLU A 150 -15.08 0.85 -6.56
C GLU A 150 -16.38 0.54 -5.81
N ILE A 151 -16.38 0.70 -4.49
CA ILE A 151 -17.57 0.51 -3.65
C ILE A 151 -18.02 1.80 -2.96
N ASP A 152 -17.11 2.75 -2.74
CA ASP A 152 -17.47 4.04 -2.13
C ASP A 152 -16.39 5.12 -2.30
N LYS A 153 -16.79 6.37 -2.03
CA LYS A 153 -15.93 7.54 -1.91
C LYS A 153 -16.00 8.05 -0.47
N SER A 154 -14.92 7.95 0.27
CA SER A 154 -14.87 8.48 1.63
C SER A 154 -13.84 9.59 1.78
N LEU A 155 -14.17 10.54 2.66
CA LEU A 155 -13.20 11.45 3.25
C LEU A 155 -12.52 10.68 4.39
N LEU A 156 -11.25 10.33 4.23
CA LEU A 156 -10.47 9.84 5.38
C LEU A 156 -9.87 11.05 6.09
N PRO A 157 -10.16 11.24 7.40
CA PRO A 157 -9.36 12.15 8.20
C PRO A 157 -7.94 11.61 8.20
N LEU A 158 -7.00 12.35 7.61
CA LEU A 158 -5.59 12.07 7.84
C LEU A 158 -5.29 12.36 9.30
N GLU A 159 -4.52 11.49 9.95
CA GLU A 159 -4.01 11.71 11.31
C GLU A 159 -3.21 13.03 11.43
N PHE A 160 -2.84 13.62 10.30
CA PHE A 160 -2.24 14.93 10.16
C PHE A 160 -3.10 15.81 9.24
N PRO A 161 -3.74 16.88 9.74
CA PRO A 161 -4.50 17.83 8.93
C PRO A 161 -3.55 18.78 8.19
N VAL A 162 -2.74 18.26 7.28
CA VAL A 162 -1.62 19.00 6.67
C VAL A 162 -1.70 19.09 5.16
N MET A 163 -2.73 18.48 4.55
CA MET A 163 -2.93 18.60 3.12
C MET A 163 -3.86 19.78 2.79
N ALA A 164 -3.52 20.52 1.75
CA ALA A 164 -4.24 21.71 1.29
C ALA A 164 -5.65 21.42 0.73
N VAL A 165 -6.07 20.16 0.66
CA VAL A 165 -7.32 19.72 0.04
C VAL A 165 -7.98 18.63 0.86
N ASP A 166 -9.30 18.60 0.83
CA ASP A 166 -10.08 17.45 1.29
C ASP A 166 -9.59 16.19 0.57
N VAL A 167 -8.92 15.32 1.31
CA VAL A 167 -8.34 14.11 0.73
C VAL A 167 -9.47 13.11 0.54
N LYS A 168 -9.89 12.97 -0.72
CA LYS A 168 -10.89 11.97 -1.11
C LYS A 168 -10.19 10.67 -1.48
N PHE A 169 -10.70 9.57 -0.93
CA PHE A 169 -10.25 8.23 -1.26
C PHE A 169 -11.38 7.44 -1.91
N TYR A 170 -11.03 6.67 -2.93
CA TYR A 170 -11.88 5.61 -3.42
C TYR A 170 -11.60 4.34 -2.63
N LYS A 171 -12.66 3.63 -2.25
CA LYS A 171 -12.57 2.29 -1.69
C LYS A 171 -12.81 1.27 -2.77
N TYR A 172 -11.93 0.31 -2.87
CA TYR A 172 -11.96 -0.76 -3.84
C TYR A 172 -12.03 -2.11 -3.15
N VAL A 173 -12.72 -3.05 -3.77
CA VAL A 173 -12.86 -4.42 -3.28
C VAL A 173 -12.70 -5.42 -4.42
N VAL A 174 -12.11 -6.57 -4.12
CA VAL A 174 -12.14 -7.76 -4.98
C VAL A 174 -12.62 -8.94 -4.15
N PRO A 175 -13.60 -9.72 -4.62
CA PRO A 175 -13.97 -10.97 -3.98
C PRO A 175 -12.85 -11.99 -4.12
N VAL A 176 -12.64 -12.80 -3.09
CA VAL A 176 -11.71 -13.91 -3.11
C VAL A 176 -12.52 -15.18 -3.36
N SER A 177 -12.33 -15.76 -4.53
CA SER A 177 -12.97 -17.02 -4.95
C SER A 177 -12.02 -18.20 -4.76
#